data_22f41d750c9572d2464bac247803fb1f
#
_entry.id   22f41d750c9572d2464bac247803fb1f
#
_cell.length_a   1.000
_cell.length_b   1.000
_cell.length_c   1.000
_cell.angle_alpha   90.00
_cell.angle_beta   90.00
_cell.angle_gamma   90.00
#
_symmetry.space_group_name_H-M   'P 1'
#
loop_
_entity.id
_entity.type
_entity.pdbx_description
1 polymer ?
#
loop_
_entity_poly.entity_id
_entity_poly.type
_entity_poly.pdbx_seq_one_letter_code
_entity_poly.pdbx_strand_id
1 'polypeptide(L)'
;MMNIHNELTNENIDSYVIWGRGRKEKNNYEYKMSNKLSVYIHGLYTRFTDKTGFLSYIDTKKIIKKLNKINPDIIHLHNIHGYYINIKMLFKYIKDNNIKVVWTFHDCWPFTGHCAYFDMVNCNKWMKECYNCPQINTYPKSIVDNSKWNYNMKKEIFNYDNLTIVTPCKWLSELVKKSFFKNNDVEVIYNGIDKNIFKYTNNKYFKTNKKIILGVASEWTERKGLKDFIKLDKILNHNKYQIVLVGIDEKTKKNIPNSIITISRTNNVNELVNIYSSAFVFFNPTYEDNFPTTNLEAMACNTPVITYNTGGSPESIENNGFVIEKGNYEEVINILEKINIKVKYNNVFTKENMIKNYIELYKKINKKGEKI
;
A
#
# COMPACT_ATOMS: atom_id res chain seq x y z
N MET A 1 1.13 8.60 6.67
CA MET A 1 0.32 9.32 7.65
C MET A 1 1.16 9.84 8.83
N MET A 2 1.68 9.00 9.75
CA MET A 2 2.44 9.48 10.94
C MET A 2 3.66 10.34 10.61
N ASN A 3 4.44 9.98 9.61
CA ASN A 3 5.61 10.77 9.21
C ASN A 3 5.22 12.20 8.77
N ILE A 4 4.10 12.34 8.06
CA ILE A 4 3.57 13.65 7.66
C ILE A 4 3.10 14.43 8.89
N HIS A 5 2.36 13.80 9.80
CA HIS A 5 1.91 14.42 11.06
C HIS A 5 3.08 14.96 11.88
N ASN A 6 4.11 14.14 12.08
CA ASN A 6 5.28 14.56 12.86
C ASN A 6 5.98 15.77 12.24
N GLU A 7 6.12 15.80 10.90
CA GLU A 7 6.79 16.91 10.23
C GLU A 7 5.95 18.20 10.26
N LEU A 8 4.63 18.11 10.05
CA LEU A 8 3.74 19.26 10.21
C LEU A 8 3.83 19.85 11.62
N THR A 9 3.89 18.99 12.65
CA THR A 9 4.07 19.42 14.04
C THR A 9 5.43 20.10 14.26
N ASN A 10 6.49 19.59 13.64
CA ASN A 10 7.83 20.21 13.68
C ASN A 10 7.84 21.59 13.00
N GLU A 11 7.04 21.80 11.95
CA GLU A 11 6.86 23.09 11.27
C GLU A 11 5.84 24.01 11.99
N ASN A 12 5.39 23.68 13.21
CA ASN A 12 4.38 24.39 13.98
C ASN A 12 3.02 24.52 13.25
N ILE A 13 2.67 23.52 12.42
CA ILE A 13 1.36 23.41 11.77
C ILE A 13 0.49 22.47 12.61
N ASP A 14 -0.70 22.92 12.99
CA ASP A 14 -1.65 22.11 13.73
C ASP A 14 -2.02 20.86 12.95
N SER A 15 -1.68 19.71 13.49
CA SER A 15 -1.92 18.41 12.86
C SER A 15 -2.51 17.42 13.85
N TYR A 16 -3.54 16.70 13.43
CA TYR A 16 -4.24 15.71 14.24
C TYR A 16 -4.38 14.41 13.48
N VAL A 17 -4.27 13.28 14.17
CA VAL A 17 -4.39 11.95 13.55
C VAL A 17 -5.54 11.19 14.19
N ILE A 18 -6.47 10.72 13.34
CA ILE A 18 -7.63 9.93 13.76
C ILE A 18 -7.58 8.57 13.07
N TRP A 19 -7.72 7.47 13.83
CA TRP A 19 -7.73 6.11 13.27
C TRP A 19 -8.66 5.17 14.04
N GLY A 20 -8.99 4.03 13.41
CA GLY A 20 -9.87 3.03 14.02
C GLY A 20 -9.15 1.81 14.61
N ARG A 21 -8.02 1.39 14.03
CA ARG A 21 -7.38 0.10 14.33
C ARG A 21 -5.90 0.25 14.61
N GLY A 22 -5.34 -0.68 15.42
CA GLY A 22 -3.91 -0.77 15.65
C GLY A 22 -3.47 -0.21 17.00
N ARG A 23 -2.39 0.55 17.02
CA ARG A 23 -1.71 1.04 18.21
C ARG A 23 -2.59 1.91 19.12
N LYS A 24 -2.15 2.13 20.36
CA LYS A 24 -2.72 3.13 21.27
C LYS A 24 -2.24 4.53 20.90
N GLU A 25 -2.97 5.54 21.36
CA GLU A 25 -2.56 6.95 21.27
C GLU A 25 -1.25 7.15 22.04
N LYS A 26 -0.43 8.11 21.59
CA LYS A 26 0.82 8.49 22.24
C LYS A 26 0.81 9.91 22.81
N ASN A 27 -0.06 10.78 22.30
CA ASN A 27 -0.16 12.18 22.68
C ASN A 27 -1.60 12.73 22.48
N ASN A 28 -1.81 13.99 22.84
CA ASN A 28 -3.09 14.66 22.78
C ASN A 28 -3.57 15.02 21.35
N TYR A 29 -2.76 14.79 20.32
CA TYR A 29 -3.08 15.05 18.91
C TYR A 29 -3.47 13.77 18.17
N GLU A 30 -3.47 12.64 18.86
CA GLU A 30 -3.73 11.30 18.33
C GLU A 30 -5.01 10.72 18.93
N TYR A 31 -5.94 10.24 18.08
CA TYR A 31 -7.26 9.77 18.53
C TYR A 31 -7.61 8.43 17.90
N LYS A 32 -7.71 7.40 18.71
CA LYS A 32 -8.23 6.09 18.34
C LYS A 32 -9.71 6.01 18.62
N MET A 33 -10.54 6.00 17.58
CA MET A 33 -11.99 6.16 17.70
C MET A 33 -12.78 4.86 17.78
N SER A 34 -12.19 3.72 17.44
CA SER A 34 -12.88 2.41 17.48
C SER A 34 -12.19 1.43 18.43
N ASN A 35 -13.00 0.56 19.02
CA ASN A 35 -12.52 -0.58 19.78
C ASN A 35 -12.55 -1.88 18.94
N LYS A 36 -11.97 -2.96 19.47
CA LYS A 36 -11.90 -4.25 18.77
C LYS A 36 -13.28 -4.83 18.44
N LEU A 37 -14.26 -4.67 19.34
CA LEU A 37 -15.61 -5.19 19.15
C LEU A 37 -16.35 -4.47 18.01
N SER A 38 -16.28 -3.13 17.98
CA SER A 38 -16.89 -2.33 16.92
C SER A 38 -16.33 -2.70 15.54
N VAL A 39 -15.01 -2.84 15.44
CA VAL A 39 -14.34 -3.25 14.20
C VAL A 39 -14.76 -4.68 13.79
N TYR A 40 -14.86 -5.59 14.75
CA TYR A 40 -15.29 -6.97 14.49
C TYR A 40 -16.74 -7.03 13.99
N ILE A 41 -17.66 -6.29 14.62
CA ILE A 41 -19.06 -6.21 14.21
C ILE A 41 -19.15 -5.62 12.78
N HIS A 42 -18.41 -4.58 12.46
CA HIS A 42 -18.39 -4.03 11.10
C HIS A 42 -17.81 -5.03 10.09
N GLY A 43 -16.78 -5.79 10.45
CA GLY A 43 -16.24 -6.85 9.63
C GLY A 43 -17.27 -7.97 9.35
N LEU A 44 -18.02 -8.40 10.37
CA LEU A 44 -19.12 -9.36 10.20
C LEU A 44 -20.24 -8.78 9.32
N TYR A 45 -20.65 -7.54 9.57
CA TYR A 45 -21.62 -6.86 8.73
C TYR A 45 -21.19 -6.85 7.27
N THR A 46 -19.92 -6.49 6.98
CA THR A 46 -19.37 -6.55 5.63
C THR A 46 -19.43 -7.98 5.07
N ARG A 47 -19.08 -8.98 5.88
CA ARG A 47 -19.08 -10.39 5.47
C ARG A 47 -20.44 -10.87 4.96
N PHE A 48 -21.53 -10.40 5.59
CA PHE A 48 -22.89 -10.81 5.25
C PHE A 48 -23.63 -9.86 4.29
N THR A 49 -23.13 -8.64 4.10
CA THR A 49 -23.82 -7.62 3.30
C THR A 49 -22.99 -7.02 2.18
N ASP A 50 -21.68 -7.29 2.12
CA ASP A 50 -20.72 -6.63 1.22
C ASP A 50 -20.64 -5.10 1.38
N LYS A 51 -21.23 -4.50 2.40
CA LYS A 51 -21.33 -3.04 2.58
C LYS A 51 -20.20 -2.48 3.43
N THR A 52 -18.96 -2.65 2.97
CA THR A 52 -17.76 -2.09 3.63
C THR A 52 -17.80 -0.57 3.67
N GLY A 53 -17.60 0.01 4.87
CA GLY A 53 -17.62 1.45 5.05
C GLY A 53 -19.01 2.05 5.29
N PHE A 54 -20.05 1.22 5.46
CA PHE A 54 -21.43 1.69 5.67
C PHE A 54 -22.00 1.42 7.07
N LEU A 55 -21.24 0.79 7.98
CA LEU A 55 -21.61 0.63 9.40
C LEU A 55 -20.85 1.67 10.26
N SER A 56 -20.51 1.36 11.51
CA SER A 56 -19.75 2.20 12.47
C SER A 56 -20.32 3.60 12.72
N TYR A 57 -21.65 3.71 12.83
CA TYR A 57 -22.34 4.99 13.07
C TYR A 57 -21.86 5.68 14.35
N ILE A 58 -21.70 4.94 15.46
CA ILE A 58 -21.29 5.47 16.76
C ILE A 58 -19.87 6.02 16.70
N ASP A 59 -18.95 5.26 16.13
CA ASP A 59 -17.54 5.67 16.01
C ASP A 59 -17.43 6.89 15.09
N THR A 60 -18.20 6.93 13.99
CA THR A 60 -18.22 8.08 13.08
C THR A 60 -18.80 9.32 13.74
N LYS A 61 -19.84 9.21 14.59
CA LYS A 61 -20.33 10.34 15.39
C LYS A 61 -19.26 10.91 16.32
N LYS A 62 -18.44 10.04 16.95
CA LYS A 62 -17.31 10.48 17.79
C LYS A 62 -16.26 11.22 16.95
N ILE A 63 -15.94 10.70 15.74
CA ILE A 63 -15.02 11.34 14.80
C ILE A 63 -15.55 12.73 14.44
N ILE A 64 -16.81 12.85 14.00
CA ILE A 64 -17.42 14.13 13.63
C ILE A 64 -17.42 15.11 14.82
N LYS A 65 -17.78 14.65 16.03
CA LYS A 65 -17.70 15.49 17.24
C LYS A 65 -16.28 16.01 17.49
N LYS A 66 -15.24 15.21 17.17
CA LYS A 66 -13.86 15.64 17.30
C LYS A 66 -13.47 16.61 16.19
N LEU A 67 -13.86 16.36 14.95
CA LEU A 67 -13.64 17.26 13.82
C LEU A 67 -14.28 18.64 14.05
N ASN A 68 -15.48 18.71 14.61
CA ASN A 68 -16.12 19.98 15.01
C ASN A 68 -15.31 20.77 16.05
N LYS A 69 -14.59 20.09 16.95
CA LYS A 69 -13.72 20.77 17.93
C LYS A 69 -12.40 21.22 17.33
N ILE A 70 -11.86 20.47 16.36
CA ILE A 70 -10.60 20.78 15.68
C ILE A 70 -10.84 21.87 14.64
N ASN A 71 -11.97 21.84 13.96
CA ASN A 71 -12.32 22.72 12.82
C ASN A 71 -11.20 22.73 11.75
N PRO A 72 -10.89 21.60 11.10
CA PRO A 72 -9.75 21.49 10.21
C PRO A 72 -9.97 22.21 8.88
N ASP A 73 -8.95 22.89 8.35
CA ASP A 73 -8.94 23.44 6.98
C ASP A 73 -8.88 22.34 5.92
N ILE A 74 -8.16 21.27 6.22
CA ILE A 74 -7.94 20.13 5.31
C ILE A 74 -8.15 18.82 6.07
N ILE A 75 -8.91 17.90 5.48
CA ILE A 75 -8.98 16.51 5.92
C ILE A 75 -8.20 15.64 4.96
N HIS A 76 -7.13 14.99 5.44
CA HIS A 76 -6.38 14.02 4.65
C HIS A 76 -6.84 12.60 4.95
N LEU A 77 -7.45 11.96 3.96
CA LEU A 77 -7.96 10.60 4.06
C LEU A 77 -6.93 9.57 3.56
N HIS A 78 -6.85 8.45 4.27
CA HIS A 78 -6.13 7.25 3.86
C HIS A 78 -7.14 6.07 3.83
N ASN A 79 -6.74 4.85 4.13
CA ASN A 79 -7.57 3.64 4.10
C ASN A 79 -8.83 3.71 5.00
N ILE A 80 -9.89 4.37 4.53
CA ILE A 80 -11.15 4.54 5.27
C ILE A 80 -12.05 3.29 5.24
N HIS A 81 -11.67 2.23 4.53
CA HIS A 81 -12.38 0.95 4.47
C HIS A 81 -11.98 -0.06 5.57
N GLY A 82 -11.27 0.40 6.60
CA GLY A 82 -10.75 -0.43 7.70
C GLY A 82 -11.76 -0.83 8.78
N TYR A 83 -13.07 -0.85 8.51
CA TYR A 83 -14.16 -1.25 9.42
C TYR A 83 -14.34 -0.35 10.67
N TYR A 84 -14.09 0.94 10.56
CA TYR A 84 -14.16 1.86 11.70
C TYR A 84 -14.91 3.15 11.43
N ILE A 85 -15.35 3.39 10.19
CA ILE A 85 -16.00 4.64 9.79
C ILE A 85 -17.19 4.37 8.86
N ASN A 86 -18.18 5.25 8.91
CA ASN A 86 -19.28 5.31 7.96
C ASN A 86 -18.98 6.42 6.94
N ILE A 87 -18.70 6.02 5.70
CA ILE A 87 -18.28 6.94 4.63
C ILE A 87 -19.39 7.94 4.25
N LYS A 88 -20.67 7.52 4.30
CA LYS A 88 -21.80 8.41 3.99
C LYS A 88 -21.90 9.54 5.01
N MET A 89 -21.79 9.23 6.30
CA MET A 89 -21.81 10.24 7.36
C MET A 89 -20.61 11.18 7.31
N LEU A 90 -19.41 10.62 7.07
CA LEU A 90 -18.18 11.41 6.97
C LEU A 90 -18.27 12.40 5.80
N PHE A 91 -18.60 11.94 4.60
CA PHE A 91 -18.66 12.80 3.42
C PHE A 91 -19.83 13.78 3.47
N LYS A 92 -20.96 13.42 4.13
CA LYS A 92 -22.01 14.40 4.42
C LYS A 92 -21.46 15.55 5.28
N TYR A 93 -20.76 15.23 6.37
CA TYR A 93 -20.14 16.25 7.23
C TYR A 93 -19.13 17.12 6.46
N ILE A 94 -18.27 16.50 5.66
CA ILE A 94 -17.27 17.20 4.84
C ILE A 94 -17.96 18.19 3.87
N LYS A 95 -19.00 17.75 3.17
CA LYS A 95 -19.76 18.57 2.22
C LYS A 95 -20.53 19.70 2.89
N ASP A 96 -21.23 19.40 3.99
CA ASP A 96 -22.01 20.38 4.74
C ASP A 96 -21.12 21.53 5.30
N ASN A 97 -19.85 21.26 5.58
CA ASN A 97 -18.89 22.23 6.11
C ASN A 97 -17.89 22.73 5.05
N ASN A 98 -18.05 22.36 3.79
CA ASN A 98 -17.20 22.74 2.67
C ASN A 98 -15.68 22.52 2.91
N ILE A 99 -15.32 21.43 3.60
CA ILE A 99 -13.93 21.14 4.00
C ILE A 99 -13.13 20.61 2.80
N LYS A 100 -11.93 21.12 2.58
CA LYS A 100 -11.01 20.62 1.56
C LYS A 100 -10.52 19.22 1.91
N VAL A 101 -10.49 18.33 0.94
CA VAL A 101 -10.07 16.94 1.14
C VAL A 101 -8.88 16.59 0.28
N VAL A 102 -7.85 16.03 0.89
CA VAL A 102 -6.81 15.24 0.22
C VAL A 102 -7.08 13.78 0.50
N TRP A 103 -7.12 12.93 -0.51
CA TRP A 103 -7.31 11.50 -0.29
C TRP A 103 -6.22 10.68 -0.99
N THR A 104 -5.31 10.09 -0.20
CA THR A 104 -4.31 9.18 -0.74
C THR A 104 -4.88 7.79 -0.93
N PHE A 105 -4.93 7.35 -2.18
CA PHE A 105 -5.34 6.00 -2.55
C PHE A 105 -4.15 5.05 -2.40
N HIS A 106 -4.28 4.05 -1.55
CA HIS A 106 -3.30 2.98 -1.38
C HIS A 106 -3.70 1.69 -2.11
N ASP A 107 -4.94 1.64 -2.58
CA ASP A 107 -5.52 0.55 -3.35
C ASP A 107 -6.70 1.06 -4.19
N CYS A 108 -7.36 0.16 -4.91
CA CYS A 108 -8.44 0.50 -5.84
C CYS A 108 -9.84 0.52 -5.19
N TRP A 109 -9.97 0.21 -3.89
CA TRP A 109 -11.27 0.17 -3.21
C TRP A 109 -12.09 1.46 -3.36
N PRO A 110 -11.53 2.68 -3.36
CA PRO A 110 -12.33 3.90 -3.47
C PRO A 110 -13.20 3.97 -4.72
N PHE A 111 -12.74 3.42 -5.86
CA PHE A 111 -13.45 3.51 -7.13
C PHE A 111 -13.99 2.17 -7.65
N THR A 112 -13.90 1.09 -6.89
CA THR A 112 -14.51 -0.20 -7.20
C THR A 112 -15.78 -0.43 -6.37
N GLY A 113 -16.59 -1.40 -6.76
CA GLY A 113 -17.78 -1.78 -5.98
C GLY A 113 -17.46 -2.67 -4.77
N HIS A 114 -16.30 -3.35 -4.77
CA HIS A 114 -15.92 -4.31 -3.74
C HIS A 114 -14.43 -4.33 -3.49
N CYS A 115 -13.66 -4.81 -4.47
CA CYS A 115 -12.27 -5.24 -4.33
C CYS A 115 -11.27 -4.09 -4.18
N ALA A 116 -10.15 -4.39 -3.50
CA ALA A 116 -9.00 -3.49 -3.39
C ALA A 116 -8.03 -3.65 -4.56
N TYR A 117 -8.07 -4.80 -5.25
CA TYR A 117 -7.24 -5.14 -6.41
C TYR A 117 -8.07 -5.93 -7.42
N PHE A 118 -7.73 -5.88 -8.70
CA PHE A 118 -8.48 -6.55 -9.77
C PHE A 118 -7.61 -7.03 -10.95
N ASP A 119 -6.29 -6.81 -10.89
CA ASP A 119 -5.37 -7.14 -11.99
C ASP A 119 -5.27 -8.64 -12.25
N MET A 120 -5.24 -9.47 -11.19
CA MET A 120 -5.16 -10.92 -11.32
C MET A 120 -6.34 -11.53 -12.09
N VAL A 121 -7.49 -10.87 -12.05
CA VAL A 121 -8.72 -11.32 -12.72
C VAL A 121 -9.05 -10.49 -13.94
N ASN A 122 -8.20 -9.54 -14.33
CA ASN A 122 -8.39 -8.65 -15.49
C ASN A 122 -9.77 -7.99 -15.53
N CYS A 123 -10.29 -7.56 -14.37
CA CYS A 123 -11.64 -7.01 -14.29
C CYS A 123 -11.65 -5.51 -14.65
N ASN A 124 -12.44 -5.14 -15.68
CA ASN A 124 -12.59 -3.77 -16.16
C ASN A 124 -13.96 -3.15 -15.83
N LYS A 125 -14.82 -3.83 -15.07
CA LYS A 125 -16.19 -3.38 -14.78
C LYS A 125 -16.21 -2.05 -14.03
N TRP A 126 -15.27 -1.81 -13.14
CA TRP A 126 -15.13 -0.59 -12.36
C TRP A 126 -15.05 0.71 -13.19
N MET A 127 -14.70 0.63 -14.47
CA MET A 127 -14.66 1.79 -15.36
C MET A 127 -16.07 2.34 -15.67
N LYS A 128 -17.09 1.47 -15.64
CA LYS A 128 -18.48 1.83 -15.95
C LYS A 128 -19.42 1.60 -14.79
N GLU A 129 -19.54 0.35 -14.34
CA GLU A 129 -20.34 -0.06 -13.20
C GLU A 129 -19.90 -1.46 -12.73
N CYS A 130 -19.68 -1.66 -11.43
CA CYS A 130 -19.39 -2.98 -10.87
C CYS A 130 -20.68 -3.81 -10.72
N TYR A 131 -20.57 -5.11 -10.99
CA TYR A 131 -21.60 -6.13 -10.77
C TYR A 131 -20.99 -7.52 -10.91
N ASN A 132 -21.59 -8.56 -10.29
CA ASN A 132 -21.07 -9.93 -10.32
C ASN A 132 -19.55 -9.98 -10.11
N CYS A 133 -19.13 -9.56 -8.91
CA CYS A 133 -17.73 -9.34 -8.59
C CYS A 133 -16.93 -10.65 -8.57
N PRO A 134 -15.92 -10.85 -9.46
CA PRO A 134 -15.10 -12.06 -9.45
C PRO A 134 -14.19 -12.17 -8.22
N GLN A 135 -14.03 -11.07 -7.46
CA GLN A 135 -13.17 -10.96 -6.28
C GLN A 135 -13.93 -10.99 -4.95
N ILE A 136 -15.20 -11.44 -4.95
CA ILE A 136 -16.06 -11.43 -3.75
C ILE A 136 -15.47 -12.21 -2.57
N ASN A 137 -14.62 -13.19 -2.85
CA ASN A 137 -13.93 -14.02 -1.87
C ASN A 137 -12.59 -13.45 -1.40
N THR A 138 -12.12 -12.34 -1.95
CA THR A 138 -10.92 -11.62 -1.53
C THR A 138 -11.27 -10.45 -0.62
N TYR A 139 -10.28 -9.71 -0.12
CA TYR A 139 -10.53 -8.56 0.74
C TYR A 139 -11.20 -7.38 -0.02
N PRO A 140 -12.26 -6.82 0.56
CA PRO A 140 -13.01 -7.15 1.79
C PRO A 140 -13.98 -8.32 1.56
N LYS A 141 -13.67 -9.50 2.11
CA LYS A 141 -14.35 -10.76 1.81
C LYS A 141 -15.84 -10.74 2.17
N SER A 142 -16.74 -11.15 1.25
CA SER A 142 -18.18 -11.29 1.47
C SER A 142 -18.75 -12.60 0.94
N ILE A 143 -19.92 -13.01 1.45
CA ILE A 143 -20.72 -14.12 0.96
C ILE A 143 -21.87 -13.66 0.05
N VAL A 144 -22.13 -12.36 -0.01
CA VAL A 144 -23.15 -11.70 -0.82
C VAL A 144 -22.45 -10.70 -1.72
N ASP A 145 -22.88 -10.57 -2.97
CA ASP A 145 -22.37 -9.57 -3.91
C ASP A 145 -23.31 -8.36 -3.96
N ASN A 146 -22.90 -7.28 -3.33
CA ASN A 146 -23.52 -5.97 -3.44
C ASN A 146 -22.63 -4.96 -4.18
N SER A 147 -21.69 -5.44 -5.02
CA SER A 147 -20.73 -4.59 -5.72
C SER A 147 -21.38 -3.51 -6.58
N LYS A 148 -22.54 -3.80 -7.21
CA LYS A 148 -23.30 -2.80 -7.98
C LYS A 148 -23.82 -1.67 -7.09
N TRP A 149 -24.46 -2.01 -5.97
CA TRP A 149 -24.96 -1.03 -5.02
C TRP A 149 -23.81 -0.20 -4.42
N ASN A 150 -22.74 -0.85 -3.98
CA ASN A 150 -21.55 -0.18 -3.42
C ASN A 150 -20.93 0.80 -4.41
N TYR A 151 -20.78 0.40 -5.68
CA TYR A 151 -20.22 1.25 -6.73
C TYR A 151 -21.04 2.52 -6.91
N ASN A 152 -22.36 2.39 -7.06
CA ASN A 152 -23.25 3.54 -7.26
C ASN A 152 -23.31 4.45 -6.04
N MET A 153 -23.38 3.88 -4.83
CA MET A 153 -23.32 4.64 -3.58
C MET A 153 -21.99 5.39 -3.41
N LYS A 154 -20.86 4.76 -3.70
CA LYS A 154 -19.56 5.43 -3.62
C LYS A 154 -19.43 6.56 -4.64
N LYS A 155 -19.87 6.34 -5.87
CA LYS A 155 -19.90 7.36 -6.92
C LYS A 155 -20.71 8.61 -6.49
N GLU A 156 -21.85 8.41 -5.84
CA GLU A 156 -22.68 9.51 -5.30
C GLU A 156 -22.00 10.20 -4.10
N ILE A 157 -21.57 9.42 -3.12
CA ILE A 157 -20.98 9.92 -1.87
C ILE A 157 -19.70 10.70 -2.13
N PHE A 158 -18.82 10.19 -3.00
CA PHE A 158 -17.50 10.75 -3.26
C PHE A 158 -17.49 11.83 -4.35
N ASN A 159 -18.61 12.09 -5.01
CA ASN A 159 -18.76 13.24 -5.92
C ASN A 159 -18.67 14.54 -5.12
N TYR A 160 -17.48 15.18 -5.14
CA TYR A 160 -17.16 16.38 -4.36
C TYR A 160 -16.05 17.17 -5.02
N ASP A 161 -16.30 18.46 -5.30
CA ASP A 161 -15.38 19.31 -6.07
C ASP A 161 -14.10 19.67 -5.30
N ASN A 162 -14.18 19.80 -3.96
CA ASN A 162 -13.04 20.11 -3.11
C ASN A 162 -12.25 18.85 -2.70
N LEU A 163 -12.25 17.82 -3.55
CA LEU A 163 -11.50 16.56 -3.37
C LEU A 163 -10.32 16.49 -4.32
N THR A 164 -9.11 16.50 -3.78
CA THR A 164 -7.86 16.19 -4.49
C THR A 164 -7.42 14.77 -4.16
N ILE A 165 -7.21 13.94 -5.17
CA ILE A 165 -6.76 12.56 -5.03
C ILE A 165 -5.24 12.52 -5.17
N VAL A 166 -4.59 11.75 -4.30
CA VAL A 166 -3.15 11.46 -4.40
C VAL A 166 -2.95 9.98 -4.65
N THR A 167 -2.07 9.64 -5.58
CA THR A 167 -1.69 8.26 -5.86
C THR A 167 -0.18 8.06 -5.66
N PRO A 168 0.27 6.87 -5.19
CA PRO A 168 1.70 6.59 -4.96
C PRO A 168 2.47 6.27 -6.25
N CYS A 169 1.82 6.26 -7.41
CA CYS A 169 2.44 6.00 -8.71
C CYS A 169 1.55 6.50 -9.87
N LYS A 170 2.15 6.67 -11.03
CA LYS A 170 1.46 7.07 -12.27
C LYS A 170 0.45 6.01 -12.72
N TRP A 171 0.81 4.72 -12.61
CA TRP A 171 -0.09 3.63 -12.97
C TRP A 171 -1.45 3.75 -12.25
N LEU A 172 -1.47 3.95 -10.93
CA LEU A 172 -2.72 4.11 -10.19
C LEU A 172 -3.44 5.42 -10.56
N SER A 173 -2.69 6.51 -10.82
CA SER A 173 -3.25 7.77 -11.31
C SER A 173 -4.04 7.57 -12.61
N GLU A 174 -3.48 6.81 -13.57
CA GLU A 174 -4.17 6.50 -14.82
C GLU A 174 -5.44 5.67 -14.62
N LEU A 175 -5.46 4.75 -13.63
CA LEU A 175 -6.70 4.04 -13.28
C LEU A 175 -7.75 4.99 -12.69
N VAL A 176 -7.35 5.87 -11.78
CA VAL A 176 -8.25 6.88 -11.19
C VAL A 176 -8.89 7.75 -12.27
N LYS A 177 -8.11 8.22 -13.25
CA LYS A 177 -8.61 9.00 -14.39
C LYS A 177 -9.58 8.25 -15.30
N LYS A 178 -9.55 6.91 -15.30
CA LYS A 178 -10.50 6.05 -16.04
C LYS A 178 -11.75 5.71 -15.22
N SER A 179 -11.78 6.04 -13.93
CA SER A 179 -12.88 5.75 -13.00
C SER A 179 -13.91 6.89 -12.96
N PHE A 180 -14.88 6.80 -12.05
CA PHE A 180 -15.82 7.89 -11.81
C PHE A 180 -15.17 9.14 -11.19
N PHE A 181 -13.89 9.08 -10.79
CA PHE A 181 -13.10 10.22 -10.32
C PHE A 181 -12.40 10.99 -11.47
N LYS A 182 -12.69 10.71 -12.73
CA LYS A 182 -12.03 11.28 -13.90
C LYS A 182 -11.97 12.81 -13.94
N ASN A 183 -12.89 13.49 -13.27
CA ASN A 183 -12.98 14.95 -13.22
C ASN A 183 -12.29 15.56 -11.99
N ASN A 184 -11.81 14.76 -11.04
CA ASN A 184 -11.12 15.25 -9.87
C ASN A 184 -9.65 15.58 -10.17
N ASP A 185 -9.06 16.52 -9.42
CA ASP A 185 -7.62 16.74 -9.42
C ASP A 185 -6.90 15.50 -8.91
N VAL A 186 -5.94 14.97 -9.70
CA VAL A 186 -5.14 13.80 -9.33
C VAL A 186 -3.66 14.16 -9.35
N GLU A 187 -2.99 14.04 -8.21
CA GLU A 187 -1.57 14.29 -8.04
C GLU A 187 -0.84 12.96 -7.78
N VAL A 188 0.40 12.85 -8.27
CA VAL A 188 1.26 11.69 -7.99
C VAL A 188 2.29 12.09 -6.96
N ILE A 189 2.23 11.47 -5.76
CA ILE A 189 3.25 11.61 -4.73
C ILE A 189 3.74 10.21 -4.37
N TYR A 190 4.93 9.88 -4.84
CA TYR A 190 5.52 8.56 -4.61
C TYR A 190 5.69 8.26 -3.13
N ASN A 191 5.49 7.00 -2.74
CA ASN A 191 5.87 6.54 -1.42
C ASN A 191 7.38 6.67 -1.23
N GLY A 192 7.80 7.06 -0.03
CA GLY A 192 9.20 7.17 0.32
C GLY A 192 9.57 6.36 1.55
N ILE A 193 10.81 5.91 1.62
CA ILE A 193 11.38 5.22 2.77
C ILE A 193 12.41 6.08 3.50
N ASP A 194 12.66 5.74 4.76
CA ASP A 194 13.65 6.41 5.58
C ASP A 194 15.07 5.89 5.27
N LYS A 195 15.88 6.71 4.60
CA LYS A 195 17.27 6.40 4.23
C LYS A 195 18.22 6.33 5.43
N ASN A 196 17.84 6.85 6.59
CA ASN A 196 18.63 6.68 7.81
C ASN A 196 18.48 5.26 8.35
N ILE A 197 17.34 4.63 8.09
CA ILE A 197 17.03 3.25 8.47
C ILE A 197 17.49 2.29 7.38
N PHE A 198 16.94 2.43 6.17
CA PHE A 198 17.28 1.56 5.03
C PHE A 198 18.49 2.13 4.29
N LYS A 199 19.64 1.54 4.57
CA LYS A 199 20.92 1.85 3.94
C LYS A 199 21.80 0.61 3.92
N TYR A 200 22.71 0.53 2.97
CA TYR A 200 23.66 -0.56 2.88
C TYR A 200 24.48 -0.71 4.15
N THR A 201 24.70 -1.94 4.59
CA THR A 201 25.60 -2.31 5.69
C THR A 201 26.55 -3.42 5.24
N ASN A 202 27.76 -3.42 5.78
CA ASN A 202 28.75 -4.48 5.53
C ASN A 202 28.52 -5.73 6.38
N ASN A 203 27.49 -5.75 7.22
CA ASN A 203 27.17 -6.88 8.10
C ASN A 203 26.60 -8.04 7.29
N LYS A 204 27.39 -9.09 7.13
CA LYS A 204 26.93 -10.33 6.47
C LYS A 204 25.96 -11.08 7.37
N TYR A 205 24.69 -11.13 6.97
CA TYR A 205 23.67 -11.90 7.68
C TYR A 205 23.79 -13.42 7.41
N PHE A 206 24.04 -13.79 6.16
CA PHE A 206 24.12 -15.18 5.76
C PHE A 206 25.57 -15.68 5.77
N LYS A 207 25.79 -16.82 6.47
CA LYS A 207 27.09 -17.54 6.50
C LYS A 207 27.14 -18.55 5.34
N THR A 208 27.18 -18.07 4.10
CA THR A 208 27.23 -18.91 2.90
C THR A 208 27.99 -18.21 1.78
N ASN A 209 28.57 -19.01 0.87
CA ASN A 209 29.17 -18.53 -0.38
C ASN A 209 28.16 -18.45 -1.53
N LYS A 210 26.90 -18.93 -1.31
CA LYS A 210 25.87 -18.89 -2.34
C LYS A 210 25.31 -17.46 -2.47
N LYS A 211 24.94 -17.11 -3.69
CA LYS A 211 24.25 -15.86 -4.00
C LYS A 211 22.80 -15.94 -3.54
N ILE A 212 22.37 -15.03 -2.67
CA ILE A 212 21.04 -15.06 -2.06
C ILE A 212 20.01 -14.37 -2.97
N ILE A 213 18.95 -15.10 -3.32
CA ILE A 213 17.74 -14.56 -3.96
C ILE A 213 16.72 -14.33 -2.83
N LEU A 214 16.44 -13.08 -2.53
CA LEU A 214 15.63 -12.68 -1.38
C LEU A 214 14.19 -12.37 -1.79
N GLY A 215 13.22 -12.89 -1.04
CA GLY A 215 11.84 -12.46 -1.06
C GLY A 215 11.39 -11.98 0.32
N VAL A 216 10.66 -10.87 0.39
CA VAL A 216 10.16 -10.29 1.66
C VAL A 216 8.69 -9.92 1.51
N ALA A 217 7.84 -10.43 2.42
CA ALA A 217 6.45 -10.02 2.53
C ALA A 217 6.01 -10.08 4.00
N SER A 218 5.05 -9.24 4.37
CA SER A 218 4.43 -9.31 5.70
C SER A 218 3.47 -10.50 5.83
N GLU A 219 2.91 -10.93 4.71
CA GLU A 219 2.03 -12.10 4.57
C GLU A 219 2.20 -12.65 3.15
N TRP A 220 2.49 -13.95 3.05
CA TRP A 220 2.67 -14.63 1.79
C TRP A 220 1.34 -15.19 1.29
N THR A 221 0.85 -14.59 0.24
CA THR A 221 -0.38 -15.00 -0.47
C THR A 221 -0.05 -15.34 -1.92
N GLU A 222 -1.02 -15.86 -2.66
CA GLU A 222 -0.87 -16.09 -4.11
C GLU A 222 -0.50 -14.79 -4.84
N ARG A 223 -1.12 -13.68 -4.45
CA ARG A 223 -0.84 -12.34 -4.97
C ARG A 223 0.64 -11.92 -4.82
N LYS A 224 1.31 -12.36 -3.77
CA LYS A 224 2.73 -12.05 -3.50
C LYS A 224 3.72 -13.02 -4.15
N GLY A 225 3.22 -13.97 -4.95
CA GLY A 225 4.05 -14.83 -5.78
C GLY A 225 4.83 -15.92 -5.04
N LEU A 226 4.32 -16.43 -3.91
CA LEU A 226 4.97 -17.53 -3.20
C LEU A 226 5.19 -18.76 -4.09
N LYS A 227 4.19 -19.09 -4.93
CA LYS A 227 4.29 -20.20 -5.87
C LYS A 227 5.41 -20.02 -6.90
N ASP A 228 5.74 -18.77 -7.23
CA ASP A 228 6.79 -18.44 -8.20
C ASP A 228 8.17 -18.73 -7.63
N PHE A 229 8.40 -18.47 -6.35
CA PHE A 229 9.64 -18.89 -5.69
C PHE A 229 9.79 -20.41 -5.65
N ILE A 230 8.70 -21.15 -5.40
CA ILE A 230 8.72 -22.64 -5.40
C ILE A 230 9.01 -23.19 -6.82
N LYS A 231 8.48 -22.53 -7.86
CA LYS A 231 8.75 -22.93 -9.25
C LYS A 231 10.18 -22.57 -9.66
N LEU A 232 10.66 -21.38 -9.29
CA LEU A 232 12.04 -20.97 -9.55
C LEU A 232 13.03 -21.91 -8.86
N ASP A 233 12.76 -22.34 -7.63
CA ASP A 233 13.59 -23.26 -6.86
C ASP A 233 13.84 -24.58 -7.60
N LYS A 234 12.86 -25.11 -8.35
CA LYS A 234 12.97 -26.37 -9.09
C LYS A 234 13.96 -26.32 -10.25
N ILE A 235 14.25 -25.15 -10.80
CA ILE A 235 15.16 -24.98 -11.94
C ILE A 235 16.46 -24.26 -11.57
N LEU A 236 16.59 -23.87 -10.29
CA LEU A 236 17.70 -23.08 -9.79
C LEU A 236 18.95 -23.97 -9.59
N ASN A 237 20.13 -23.46 -9.94
CA ASN A 237 21.40 -24.11 -9.59
C ASN A 237 21.70 -23.88 -8.09
N HIS A 238 21.34 -24.84 -7.25
CA HIS A 238 21.53 -24.79 -5.80
C HIS A 238 23.01 -24.76 -5.33
N ASN A 239 23.97 -25.06 -6.21
CA ASN A 239 25.38 -24.87 -5.86
C ASN A 239 25.79 -23.41 -5.87
N LYS A 240 25.13 -22.57 -6.70
CA LYS A 240 25.43 -21.15 -6.88
C LYS A 240 24.48 -20.25 -6.09
N TYR A 241 23.21 -20.62 -5.98
CA TYR A 241 22.13 -19.75 -5.48
C TYR A 241 21.39 -20.36 -4.30
N GLN A 242 20.83 -19.51 -3.47
CA GLN A 242 19.97 -19.88 -2.35
C GLN A 242 18.77 -18.92 -2.27
N ILE A 243 17.55 -19.45 -2.29
CA ILE A 243 16.36 -18.66 -2.03
C ILE A 243 16.17 -18.51 -0.52
N VAL A 244 15.86 -17.27 -0.10
CA VAL A 244 15.51 -16.91 1.28
C VAL A 244 14.20 -16.14 1.27
N LEU A 245 13.23 -16.56 2.06
CA LEU A 245 11.92 -15.92 2.20
C LEU A 245 11.72 -15.41 3.63
N VAL A 246 11.43 -14.11 3.77
CA VAL A 246 11.13 -13.46 5.04
C VAL A 246 9.62 -13.22 5.16
N GLY A 247 9.05 -13.45 6.34
CA GLY A 247 7.63 -13.29 6.64
C GLY A 247 6.80 -14.57 6.43
N ILE A 248 7.42 -15.75 6.51
CA ILE A 248 6.78 -17.05 6.37
C ILE A 248 6.27 -17.52 7.74
N ASP A 249 4.97 -17.67 7.88
CA ASP A 249 4.38 -18.27 9.08
C ASP A 249 4.54 -19.81 9.11
N GLU A 250 4.36 -20.42 10.29
CA GLU A 250 4.54 -21.87 10.49
C GLU A 250 3.55 -22.72 9.68
N LYS A 251 2.39 -22.18 9.32
CA LYS A 251 1.41 -22.90 8.49
C LYS A 251 1.88 -22.93 7.04
N THR A 252 2.29 -21.80 6.53
CA THR A 252 2.80 -21.65 5.14
C THR A 252 4.09 -22.42 4.93
N LYS A 253 4.99 -22.43 5.94
CA LYS A 253 6.28 -23.12 5.92
C LYS A 253 6.17 -24.61 5.59
N LYS A 254 5.10 -25.28 6.04
CA LYS A 254 4.89 -26.72 5.79
C LYS A 254 4.78 -27.08 4.30
N ASN A 255 4.48 -26.09 3.45
CA ASN A 255 4.30 -26.28 2.01
C ASN A 255 5.50 -25.75 1.20
N ILE A 256 6.59 -25.31 1.87
CA ILE A 256 7.78 -24.78 1.22
C ILE A 256 8.87 -25.84 1.14
N PRO A 257 9.55 -26.04 -0.01
CA PRO A 257 10.67 -26.95 -0.14
C PRO A 257 11.77 -26.67 0.88
N ASN A 258 12.42 -27.72 1.41
CA ASN A 258 13.54 -27.60 2.37
C ASN A 258 14.76 -26.89 1.79
N SER A 259 14.88 -26.82 0.47
CA SER A 259 15.91 -26.07 -0.26
C SER A 259 15.78 -24.55 -0.06
N ILE A 260 14.58 -24.05 0.29
CA ILE A 260 14.31 -22.63 0.53
C ILE A 260 14.45 -22.33 2.03
N ILE A 261 15.31 -21.38 2.37
CA ILE A 261 15.43 -20.88 3.75
C ILE A 261 14.26 -19.96 4.06
N THR A 262 13.62 -20.19 5.21
CA THR A 262 12.48 -19.37 5.66
C THR A 262 12.80 -18.66 6.97
N ILE A 263 12.44 -17.38 7.05
CA ILE A 263 12.52 -16.54 8.25
C ILE A 263 11.09 -16.08 8.57
N SER A 264 10.57 -16.46 9.74
CA SER A 264 9.18 -16.14 10.08
C SER A 264 8.97 -14.65 10.33
N ARG A 265 9.87 -14.02 11.07
CA ARG A 265 9.85 -12.60 11.38
C ARG A 265 11.23 -12.13 11.78
N THR A 266 11.60 -10.91 11.39
CA THR A 266 12.81 -10.25 11.91
C THR A 266 12.53 -9.66 13.29
N ASN A 267 13.55 -9.68 14.16
CA ASN A 267 13.44 -9.15 15.53
C ASN A 267 13.31 -7.62 15.54
N ASN A 268 13.93 -6.97 14.57
CA ASN A 268 13.91 -5.52 14.39
C ASN A 268 14.22 -5.14 12.95
N VAL A 269 14.10 -3.85 12.65
CA VAL A 269 14.34 -3.33 11.30
C VAL A 269 15.82 -3.43 10.87
N ASN A 270 16.77 -3.35 11.81
CA ASN A 270 18.20 -3.47 11.48
C ASN A 270 18.55 -4.87 10.97
N GLU A 271 17.92 -5.90 11.54
CA GLU A 271 18.05 -7.27 11.03
C GLU A 271 17.55 -7.37 9.59
N LEU A 272 16.40 -6.76 9.26
CA LEU A 272 15.87 -6.72 7.91
C LEU A 272 16.82 -5.98 6.95
N VAL A 273 17.42 -4.87 7.38
CA VAL A 273 18.43 -4.12 6.62
C VAL A 273 19.66 -4.99 6.32
N ASN A 274 20.16 -5.75 7.32
CA ASN A 274 21.28 -6.67 7.12
C ASN A 274 20.94 -7.82 6.14
N ILE A 275 19.70 -8.32 6.18
CA ILE A 275 19.19 -9.32 5.25
C ILE A 275 19.18 -8.76 3.83
N TYR A 276 18.59 -7.57 3.61
CA TYR A 276 18.62 -6.90 2.30
C TYR A 276 20.06 -6.69 1.81
N SER A 277 20.91 -6.09 2.65
CA SER A 277 22.30 -5.76 2.30
C SER A 277 23.17 -6.99 1.98
N SER A 278 22.77 -8.17 2.47
CA SER A 278 23.45 -9.44 2.23
C SER A 278 22.90 -10.21 1.01
N ALA A 279 21.80 -9.72 0.42
CA ALA A 279 21.20 -10.37 -0.73
C ALA A 279 21.94 -10.02 -2.02
N PHE A 280 22.04 -10.98 -2.93
CA PHE A 280 22.56 -10.78 -4.27
C PHE A 280 21.53 -10.06 -5.15
N VAL A 281 20.24 -10.42 -4.98
CA VAL A 281 19.11 -9.82 -5.67
C VAL A 281 17.85 -9.93 -4.81
N PHE A 282 16.99 -8.93 -4.88
CA PHE A 282 15.63 -9.00 -4.36
C PHE A 282 14.68 -9.36 -5.48
N PHE A 283 13.98 -10.50 -5.37
CA PHE A 283 12.96 -10.90 -6.33
C PHE A 283 11.57 -10.61 -5.76
N ASN A 284 10.78 -9.81 -6.48
CA ASN A 284 9.41 -9.43 -6.11
C ASN A 284 8.41 -9.88 -7.18
N PRO A 285 8.01 -11.18 -7.21
CA PRO A 285 7.07 -11.72 -8.19
C PRO A 285 5.61 -11.40 -7.84
N THR A 286 5.33 -10.16 -7.48
CA THR A 286 3.97 -9.76 -7.11
C THR A 286 3.06 -9.68 -8.33
N TYR A 287 1.84 -10.24 -8.21
CA TYR A 287 0.82 -10.21 -9.26
C TYR A 287 -0.05 -8.96 -9.21
N GLU A 288 -0.08 -8.28 -8.06
CA GLU A 288 -0.80 -7.03 -7.84
C GLU A 288 -0.10 -6.20 -6.76
N ASP A 289 0.35 -5.01 -7.12
CA ASP A 289 0.85 -4.03 -6.17
C ASP A 289 0.77 -2.62 -6.77
N ASN A 290 0.40 -1.64 -5.98
CA ASN A 290 0.30 -0.27 -6.45
C ASN A 290 1.67 0.42 -6.51
N PHE A 291 2.50 0.21 -5.48
CA PHE A 291 3.86 0.75 -5.41
C PHE A 291 4.61 0.06 -4.25
N PRO A 292 5.33 -1.05 -4.49
CA PRO A 292 5.90 -1.87 -3.44
C PRO A 292 7.09 -1.19 -2.76
N THR A 293 6.93 -0.82 -1.49
CA THR A 293 8.01 -0.23 -0.69
C THR A 293 9.16 -1.19 -0.45
N THR A 294 8.93 -2.51 -0.51
CA THR A 294 9.98 -3.54 -0.42
C THR A 294 11.02 -3.42 -1.54
N ASN A 295 10.61 -2.96 -2.74
CA ASN A 295 11.56 -2.66 -3.82
C ASN A 295 12.47 -1.48 -3.43
N LEU A 296 11.88 -0.43 -2.84
CA LEU A 296 12.62 0.74 -2.37
C LEU A 296 13.59 0.39 -1.24
N GLU A 297 13.15 -0.46 -0.30
CA GLU A 297 13.95 -0.95 0.82
C GLU A 297 15.17 -1.74 0.33
N ALA A 298 14.97 -2.65 -0.63
CA ALA A 298 16.04 -3.42 -1.24
C ALA A 298 17.07 -2.52 -1.94
N MET A 299 16.61 -1.59 -2.77
CA MET A 299 17.49 -0.67 -3.49
C MET A 299 18.26 0.26 -2.55
N ALA A 300 17.64 0.76 -1.49
CA ALA A 300 18.32 1.59 -0.50
C ALA A 300 19.41 0.81 0.26
N CYS A 301 19.25 -0.50 0.37
CA CYS A 301 20.27 -1.42 0.90
C CYS A 301 21.28 -1.89 -0.19
N ASN A 302 21.31 -1.23 -1.36
CA ASN A 302 22.19 -1.54 -2.49
C ASN A 302 21.94 -2.90 -3.14
N THR A 303 20.72 -3.42 -3.03
CA THR A 303 20.32 -4.73 -3.58
C THR A 303 19.48 -4.50 -4.84
N PRO A 304 19.93 -4.99 -6.03
CA PRO A 304 19.16 -4.86 -7.26
C PRO A 304 17.86 -5.67 -7.19
N VAL A 305 16.87 -5.23 -7.93
CA VAL A 305 15.50 -5.78 -7.88
C VAL A 305 15.16 -6.47 -9.20
N ILE A 306 14.56 -7.66 -9.14
CA ILE A 306 13.80 -8.26 -10.24
C ILE A 306 12.34 -8.21 -9.85
N THR A 307 11.48 -7.63 -10.69
CA THR A 307 10.03 -7.55 -10.41
C THR A 307 9.20 -7.86 -11.65
N TYR A 308 7.96 -8.28 -11.44
CA TYR A 308 7.02 -8.46 -12.54
C TYR A 308 6.54 -7.12 -13.11
N ASN A 309 6.22 -7.13 -14.41
CA ASN A 309 5.51 -6.04 -15.08
C ASN A 309 4.06 -5.98 -14.57
N THR A 310 3.87 -5.35 -13.41
CA THR A 310 2.60 -5.34 -12.67
C THR A 310 2.43 -4.05 -11.89
N GLY A 311 1.29 -3.38 -12.10
CA GLY A 311 0.93 -2.19 -11.32
C GLY A 311 2.01 -1.11 -11.36
N GLY A 312 2.32 -0.56 -10.21
CA GLY A 312 3.41 0.41 -10.04
C GLY A 312 4.77 -0.21 -9.71
N SER A 313 4.93 -1.55 -9.79
CA SER A 313 6.22 -2.21 -9.52
C SER A 313 7.32 -1.74 -10.47
N PRO A 314 7.11 -1.61 -11.79
CA PRO A 314 8.12 -1.06 -12.71
C PRO A 314 8.55 0.36 -12.35
N GLU A 315 7.60 1.23 -11.97
CA GLU A 315 7.93 2.61 -11.59
C GLU A 315 8.78 2.67 -10.30
N SER A 316 8.61 1.71 -9.39
CA SER A 316 9.30 1.69 -8.11
C SER A 316 10.79 1.36 -8.23
N ILE A 317 11.23 0.72 -9.31
CA ILE A 317 12.64 0.30 -9.47
C ILE A 317 13.45 1.19 -10.42
N GLU A 318 12.79 1.95 -11.30
CA GLU A 318 13.45 2.75 -12.34
C GLU A 318 14.53 1.93 -13.08
N ASN A 319 15.81 2.38 -13.04
CA ASN A 319 16.94 1.71 -13.68
C ASN A 319 17.76 0.85 -12.70
N ASN A 320 17.24 0.53 -11.52
CA ASN A 320 17.97 -0.21 -10.48
C ASN A 320 17.63 -1.71 -10.42
N GLY A 321 17.11 -2.27 -11.51
CA GLY A 321 16.70 -3.65 -11.57
C GLY A 321 16.14 -4.05 -12.93
N PHE A 322 15.37 -5.11 -12.93
CA PHE A 322 14.80 -5.72 -14.13
C PHE A 322 13.31 -5.90 -13.97
N VAL A 323 12.58 -5.53 -15.02
CA VAL A 323 11.13 -5.80 -15.14
C VAL A 323 10.99 -6.98 -16.09
N ILE A 324 10.29 -8.01 -15.64
CA ILE A 324 10.05 -9.23 -16.42
C ILE A 324 8.55 -9.56 -16.49
N GLU A 325 8.15 -10.36 -17.45
CA GLU A 325 6.80 -10.85 -17.54
C GLU A 325 6.50 -11.92 -16.47
N LYS A 326 5.23 -11.96 -16.01
CA LYS A 326 4.77 -12.89 -14.97
C LYS A 326 5.07 -14.33 -15.36
N GLY A 327 5.78 -15.06 -14.49
CA GLY A 327 6.10 -16.48 -14.68
C GLY A 327 7.26 -16.77 -15.64
N ASN A 328 7.98 -15.76 -16.11
CA ASN A 328 9.16 -15.94 -16.96
C ASN A 328 10.41 -16.27 -16.12
N TYR A 329 10.48 -17.52 -15.61
CA TYR A 329 11.57 -17.95 -14.73
C TYR A 329 12.90 -18.14 -15.48
N GLU A 330 12.87 -18.43 -16.78
CA GLU A 330 14.08 -18.53 -17.61
C GLU A 330 14.77 -17.17 -17.69
N GLU A 331 14.03 -16.11 -17.84
CA GLU A 331 14.56 -14.75 -17.81
C GLU A 331 15.17 -14.40 -16.44
N VAL A 332 14.53 -14.84 -15.33
CA VAL A 332 15.13 -14.70 -13.99
C VAL A 332 16.51 -15.37 -13.96
N ILE A 333 16.64 -16.61 -14.43
CA ILE A 333 17.93 -17.33 -14.45
C ILE A 333 18.96 -16.58 -15.31
N ASN A 334 18.57 -16.14 -16.50
CA ASN A 334 19.44 -15.38 -17.41
C ASN A 334 19.95 -14.08 -16.76
N ILE A 335 19.07 -13.37 -16.04
CA ILE A 335 19.44 -12.17 -15.30
C ILE A 335 20.41 -12.51 -14.18
N LEU A 336 20.14 -13.56 -13.38
CA LEU A 336 21.01 -13.97 -12.26
C LEU A 336 22.44 -14.30 -12.70
N GLU A 337 22.62 -14.80 -13.92
CA GLU A 337 23.94 -15.12 -14.46
C GLU A 337 24.70 -13.88 -14.97
N LYS A 338 23.98 -12.87 -15.45
CA LYS A 338 24.54 -11.69 -16.12
C LYS A 338 24.49 -10.41 -15.30
N ILE A 339 23.77 -10.41 -14.16
CA ILE A 339 23.53 -9.20 -13.39
C ILE A 339 24.84 -8.54 -12.93
N ASN A 340 25.04 -7.32 -13.38
CA ASN A 340 26.13 -6.43 -12.98
C ASN A 340 25.60 -5.00 -12.88
N ILE A 341 24.60 -4.79 -12.01
CA ILE A 341 24.02 -3.47 -11.79
C ILE A 341 24.57 -2.89 -10.50
N LYS A 342 25.08 -1.66 -10.59
CA LYS A 342 25.35 -0.82 -9.43
C LYS A 342 24.10 -0.03 -9.13
N VAL A 343 23.42 -0.37 -8.05
CA VAL A 343 22.19 0.31 -7.62
C VAL A 343 22.50 1.78 -7.31
N LYS A 344 21.71 2.68 -7.89
CA LYS A 344 21.74 4.13 -7.60
C LYS A 344 20.37 4.54 -7.08
N TYR A 345 20.19 4.51 -5.77
CA TYR A 345 18.91 4.87 -5.16
C TYR A 345 18.53 6.33 -5.42
N ASN A 346 17.33 6.55 -5.97
CA ASN A 346 16.85 7.87 -6.32
C ASN A 346 16.27 8.60 -5.09
N ASN A 347 16.64 9.88 -4.91
CA ASN A 347 16.13 10.70 -3.83
C ASN A 347 14.63 11.02 -3.94
N VAL A 348 14.01 10.78 -5.09
CA VAL A 348 12.55 10.94 -5.28
C VAL A 348 11.76 10.05 -4.33
N PHE A 349 12.27 8.84 -4.02
CA PHE A 349 11.60 7.85 -3.18
C PHE A 349 12.00 7.93 -1.69
N THR A 350 12.45 9.09 -1.22
CA THR A 350 12.77 9.29 0.19
C THR A 350 11.54 9.77 0.97
N LYS A 351 11.52 9.42 2.26
CA LYS A 351 10.50 9.88 3.21
C LYS A 351 10.42 11.41 3.23
N GLU A 352 11.57 12.07 3.22
CA GLU A 352 11.70 13.52 3.24
C GLU A 352 11.04 14.16 2.01
N ASN A 353 11.36 13.64 0.82
CA ASN A 353 10.77 14.14 -0.42
C ASN A 353 9.26 13.89 -0.50
N MET A 354 8.80 12.70 -0.09
CA MET A 354 7.37 12.40 0.00
C MET A 354 6.65 13.41 0.92
N ILE A 355 7.17 13.68 2.10
CA ILE A 355 6.57 14.62 3.07
C ILE A 355 6.56 16.04 2.51
N LYS A 356 7.68 16.51 1.95
CA LYS A 356 7.78 17.81 1.30
C LYS A 356 6.69 18.01 0.26
N ASN A 357 6.48 17.03 -0.64
CA ASN A 357 5.44 17.10 -1.67
C ASN A 357 4.03 17.18 -1.09
N TYR A 358 3.74 16.47 0.02
CA TYR A 358 2.45 16.61 0.71
C TYR A 358 2.26 18.00 1.33
N ILE A 359 3.29 18.56 1.96
CA ILE A 359 3.23 19.92 2.54
C ILE A 359 3.01 20.98 1.44
N GLU A 360 3.71 20.85 0.32
CA GLU A 360 3.52 21.72 -0.84
C GLU A 360 2.09 21.61 -1.41
N LEU A 361 1.55 20.39 -1.48
CA LEU A 361 0.17 20.15 -1.90
C LEU A 361 -0.83 20.83 -0.95
N TYR A 362 -0.66 20.70 0.38
CA TYR A 362 -1.54 21.36 1.35
C TYR A 362 -1.50 22.89 1.20
N LYS A 363 -0.31 23.49 1.05
CA LYS A 363 -0.14 24.93 0.82
C LYS A 363 -0.84 25.36 -0.48
N LYS A 364 -0.71 24.57 -1.57
CA LYS A 364 -1.38 24.83 -2.87
C LYS A 364 -2.91 24.79 -2.73
N ILE A 365 -3.46 23.79 -2.03
CA ILE A 365 -4.89 23.61 -1.84
C ILE A 365 -5.44 24.75 -0.94
N ASN A 366 -4.70 25.15 0.09
CA ASN A 366 -5.14 26.21 1.00
C ASN A 366 -5.24 27.57 0.31
N LYS A 367 -4.29 27.92 -0.53
CA LYS A 367 -4.29 29.18 -1.32
C LYS A 367 -5.41 29.23 -2.37
N LYS A 368 -5.83 28.10 -2.96
CA LYS A 368 -6.98 28.08 -3.90
C LYS A 368 -8.33 28.51 -3.26
N GLY A 369 -8.42 28.60 -1.93
CA GLY A 369 -9.63 29.04 -1.21
C GLY A 369 -9.67 30.53 -0.88
N GLU A 370 -8.53 31.22 -0.95
CA GLU A 370 -8.46 32.68 -0.88
C GLU A 370 -8.66 33.22 -2.30
N LYS A 371 -9.92 33.35 -2.75
CA LYS A 371 -10.24 34.21 -3.89
C LYS A 371 -9.94 35.65 -3.46
N ILE A 372 -8.97 36.24 -4.14
CA ILE A 372 -8.69 37.67 -4.17
C ILE A 372 -9.97 38.46 -4.47
#